data_db0e3f88f2d98244d9ab1fedca72eb78
#
_entry.id   db0e3f88f2d98244d9ab1fedca72eb78
#
_cell.length_a   1.000
_cell.length_b   1.000
_cell.length_c   1.000
_cell.angle_alpha   90.00
_cell.angle_beta   90.00
_cell.angle_gamma   90.00
#
_symmetry.space_group_name_H-M   'P 1'
#
loop_
_entity.id
_entity.type
_entity.pdbx_description
1 polymer ?
#
loop_
_entity_poly.entity_id
_entity_poly.type
_entity_poly.pdbx_seq_one_letter_code
_entity_poly.pdbx_strand_id
1 'polypeptide(L)'
;MNTVRQKQTVKPNYAFVDAQNLHLGAKEAGLELDYRRFRVYLKEKYRVGKAYLFIGFMPANRDLYEDLQENGFILKFKPVIVPNDGRKPKGDVDADVAFSIMRYYKEYDKAVIVTSDGDFDTVVKYLNKKDKLAAVISPNRAKCSALLKIAAKDKMQYLEDLYGKVSKRKAMQGENEKAPPGDETQGSAFS
;
A
#
# COMPACT_ATOMS: atom_id res chain seq x y z
N MET A 1 -24.04 16.03 -41.94
CA MET A 1 -24.18 15.11 -40.78
C MET A 1 -22.93 15.24 -39.93
N ASN A 2 -23.03 15.97 -38.82
CA ASN A 2 -21.90 16.16 -37.90
C ASN A 2 -21.80 14.94 -36.95
N THR A 3 -20.87 14.04 -37.20
CA THR A 3 -20.57 12.93 -36.30
C THR A 3 -19.81 13.49 -35.11
N VAL A 4 -20.52 13.77 -34.02
CA VAL A 4 -19.93 14.13 -32.74
C VAL A 4 -19.10 12.93 -32.28
N ARG A 5 -17.75 12.99 -32.41
CA ARG A 5 -16.82 12.03 -31.82
C ARG A 5 -16.99 12.13 -30.29
N GLN A 6 -17.70 11.17 -29.71
CA GLN A 6 -17.72 11.01 -28.25
C GLN A 6 -16.27 10.82 -27.79
N LYS A 7 -15.76 11.79 -27.03
CA LYS A 7 -14.50 11.65 -26.31
C LYS A 7 -14.63 10.41 -25.39
N GLN A 8 -14.00 9.30 -25.74
CA GLN A 8 -13.89 8.18 -24.83
C GLN A 8 -13.14 8.67 -23.58
N THR A 9 -13.87 8.83 -22.48
CA THR A 9 -13.28 9.15 -21.18
C THR A 9 -12.41 7.97 -20.76
N VAL A 10 -11.09 8.20 -20.68
CA VAL A 10 -10.14 7.18 -20.23
C VAL A 10 -10.48 6.83 -18.79
N LYS A 11 -10.87 5.58 -18.55
CA LYS A 11 -11.19 5.11 -17.19
C LYS A 11 -9.94 5.14 -16.32
N PRO A 12 -10.05 5.52 -15.05
CA PRO A 12 -8.94 5.43 -14.13
C PRO A 12 -8.60 3.97 -13.80
N ASN A 13 -7.38 3.71 -13.37
CA ASN A 13 -7.03 2.44 -12.75
C ASN A 13 -7.56 2.39 -11.31
N TYR A 14 -7.81 1.18 -10.81
CA TYR A 14 -8.18 0.96 -9.41
C TYR A 14 -7.11 0.11 -8.73
N ALA A 15 -6.88 0.38 -7.43
CA ALA A 15 -6.05 -0.46 -6.58
C ALA A 15 -6.93 -1.28 -5.62
N PHE A 16 -6.52 -2.52 -5.41
CA PHE A 16 -7.14 -3.46 -4.48
C PHE A 16 -6.05 -3.94 -3.52
N VAL A 17 -6.15 -3.54 -2.27
CA VAL A 17 -5.10 -3.69 -1.27
C VAL A 17 -5.58 -4.58 -0.14
N ASP A 18 -4.94 -5.71 0.05
CA ASP A 18 -5.04 -6.48 1.28
C ASP A 18 -4.25 -5.77 2.37
N ALA A 19 -4.97 -5.17 3.32
CA ALA A 19 -4.37 -4.36 4.38
C ALA A 19 -3.48 -5.17 5.31
N GLN A 20 -3.89 -6.38 5.67
CA GLN A 20 -3.14 -7.24 6.58
C GLN A 20 -1.85 -7.72 5.91
N ASN A 21 -1.93 -8.19 4.68
CA ASN A 21 -0.78 -8.63 3.91
C ASN A 21 0.21 -7.48 3.69
N LEU A 22 -0.29 -6.28 3.34
CA LEU A 22 0.53 -5.07 3.18
C LEU A 22 1.24 -4.70 4.48
N HIS A 23 0.51 -4.62 5.60
CA HIS A 23 1.07 -4.19 6.89
C HIS A 23 2.11 -5.18 7.41
N LEU A 24 1.75 -6.47 7.46
CA LEU A 24 2.66 -7.50 7.98
C LEU A 24 3.87 -7.70 7.06
N GLY A 25 3.66 -7.75 5.75
CA GLY A 25 4.73 -7.93 4.79
C GLY A 25 5.73 -6.77 4.80
N ALA A 26 5.26 -5.52 4.88
CA ALA A 26 6.12 -4.34 5.01
C ALA A 26 6.93 -4.38 6.32
N LYS A 27 6.28 -4.67 7.45
CA LYS A 27 6.93 -4.78 8.77
C LYS A 27 8.01 -5.86 8.78
N GLU A 28 7.74 -7.04 8.24
CA GLU A 28 8.70 -8.14 8.15
C GLU A 28 9.87 -7.85 7.20
N ALA A 29 9.64 -7.05 6.16
CA ALA A 29 10.69 -6.54 5.28
C ALA A 29 11.48 -5.37 5.89
N GLY A 30 11.20 -4.99 7.15
CA GLY A 30 11.86 -3.88 7.84
C GLY A 30 11.47 -2.50 7.32
N LEU A 31 10.30 -2.38 6.65
CA LEU A 31 9.85 -1.16 6.05
C LEU A 31 8.76 -0.50 6.89
N GLU A 32 9.00 0.74 7.33
CA GLU A 32 7.99 1.56 7.99
C GLU A 32 7.17 2.30 6.93
N LEU A 33 6.03 1.71 6.57
CA LEU A 33 5.17 2.21 5.49
C LEU A 33 4.46 3.51 5.90
N ASP A 34 4.53 4.50 5.01
CA ASP A 34 3.72 5.72 5.03
C ASP A 34 2.55 5.54 4.06
N TYR A 35 1.34 5.38 4.57
CA TYR A 35 0.15 5.15 3.76
C TYR A 35 -0.19 6.33 2.84
N ARG A 36 0.06 7.57 3.28
CA ARG A 36 -0.14 8.76 2.45
C ARG A 36 0.80 8.75 1.25
N ARG A 37 2.09 8.50 1.47
CA ARG A 37 3.08 8.41 0.39
C ARG A 37 2.79 7.23 -0.54
N PHE A 38 2.37 6.10 0.01
CA PHE A 38 1.98 4.95 -0.78
C PHE A 38 0.75 5.25 -1.66
N ARG A 39 -0.26 5.95 -1.12
CA ARG A 39 -1.43 6.38 -1.90
C ARG A 39 -1.05 7.35 -3.04
N VAL A 40 -0.14 8.29 -2.77
CA VAL A 40 0.40 9.20 -3.78
C VAL A 40 1.15 8.41 -4.86
N TYR A 41 2.01 7.46 -4.47
CA TYR A 41 2.72 6.60 -5.41
C TYR A 41 1.77 5.83 -6.35
N LEU A 42 0.70 5.25 -5.81
CA LEU A 42 -0.31 4.55 -6.61
C LEU A 42 -0.99 5.50 -7.63
N LYS A 43 -1.29 6.73 -7.22
CA LYS A 43 -1.89 7.74 -8.09
C LYS A 43 -0.93 8.17 -9.21
N GLU A 44 0.30 8.50 -8.89
CA GLU A 44 1.27 9.05 -9.84
C GLU A 44 1.81 7.99 -10.81
N LYS A 45 2.21 6.82 -10.29
CA LYS A 45 2.83 5.77 -11.09
C LYS A 45 1.82 5.01 -11.94
N TYR A 46 0.65 4.71 -11.38
CA TYR A 46 -0.35 3.85 -12.02
C TYR A 46 -1.66 4.57 -12.34
N ARG A 47 -1.76 5.88 -12.13
CA ARG A 47 -2.99 6.66 -12.39
C ARG A 47 -4.20 6.09 -11.65
N VAL A 48 -3.99 5.61 -10.43
CA VAL A 48 -5.04 5.02 -9.59
C VAL A 48 -6.01 6.10 -9.11
N GLY A 49 -7.25 6.04 -9.60
CA GLY A 49 -8.32 6.94 -9.15
C GLY A 49 -8.94 6.50 -7.82
N LYS A 50 -9.27 5.20 -7.69
CA LYS A 50 -9.81 4.63 -6.44
C LYS A 50 -8.86 3.56 -5.90
N ALA A 51 -8.53 3.65 -4.61
CA ALA A 51 -7.75 2.65 -3.90
C ALA A 51 -8.61 2.02 -2.79
N TYR A 52 -9.06 0.80 -3.02
CA TYR A 52 -9.81 0.01 -2.03
C TYR A 52 -8.85 -0.70 -1.12
N LEU A 53 -9.05 -0.57 0.19
CA LEU A 53 -8.24 -1.22 1.21
C LEU A 53 -9.14 -2.12 2.05
N PHE A 54 -8.90 -3.43 1.98
CA PHE A 54 -9.70 -4.46 2.63
C PHE A 54 -9.09 -4.77 4.00
N ILE A 55 -9.86 -4.60 5.05
CA ILE A 55 -9.37 -4.66 6.43
C ILE A 55 -10.42 -5.29 7.34
N GLY A 56 -9.95 -6.12 8.29
CA GLY A 56 -10.80 -6.61 9.36
C GLY A 56 -11.24 -5.46 10.28
N PHE A 57 -12.53 -5.43 10.63
CA PHE A 57 -13.06 -4.42 11.53
C PHE A 57 -12.74 -4.77 12.98
N MET A 58 -12.04 -3.88 13.67
CA MET A 58 -11.77 -3.94 15.11
C MET A 58 -12.09 -2.57 15.73
N PRO A 59 -13.01 -2.47 16.71
CA PRO A 59 -13.43 -1.20 17.30
C PRO A 59 -12.27 -0.36 17.86
N ALA A 60 -11.21 -1.02 18.35
CA ALA A 60 -10.03 -0.36 18.91
C ALA A 60 -9.16 0.38 17.86
N ASN A 61 -9.38 0.15 16.56
CA ASN A 61 -8.55 0.70 15.49
C ASN A 61 -9.20 1.90 14.79
N ARG A 62 -10.08 2.62 15.46
CA ARG A 62 -10.84 3.74 14.90
C ARG A 62 -9.94 4.82 14.30
N ASP A 63 -8.94 5.26 15.04
CA ASP A 63 -8.01 6.31 14.61
C ASP A 63 -7.23 5.90 13.35
N LEU A 64 -6.83 4.61 13.26
CA LEU A 64 -6.21 4.06 12.06
C LEU A 64 -7.16 4.15 10.85
N TYR A 65 -8.45 3.87 11.03
CA TYR A 65 -9.41 3.91 9.94
C TYR A 65 -9.63 5.35 9.46
N GLU A 66 -9.72 6.31 10.36
CA GLU A 66 -9.83 7.72 10.06
C GLU A 66 -8.60 8.20 9.26
N ASP A 67 -7.38 7.90 9.75
CA ASP A 67 -6.12 8.22 9.04
C ASP A 67 -6.08 7.63 7.62
N LEU A 68 -6.43 6.35 7.46
CA LEU A 68 -6.44 5.70 6.15
C LEU A 68 -7.44 6.35 5.19
N GLN A 69 -8.63 6.76 5.67
CA GLN A 69 -9.64 7.43 4.86
C GLN A 69 -9.18 8.84 4.45
N GLU A 70 -8.58 9.60 5.37
CA GLU A 70 -7.99 10.92 5.09
C GLU A 70 -6.86 10.84 4.07
N ASN A 71 -6.10 9.76 4.09
CA ASN A 71 -5.08 9.46 3.08
C ASN A 71 -5.66 9.04 1.73
N GLY A 72 -6.98 8.98 1.59
CA GLY A 72 -7.68 8.74 0.33
C GLY A 72 -7.85 7.26 -0.04
N PHE A 73 -7.86 6.37 0.95
CA PHE A 73 -8.28 4.98 0.76
C PHE A 73 -9.78 4.82 0.99
N ILE A 74 -10.40 3.92 0.23
CA ILE A 74 -11.78 3.50 0.42
C ILE A 74 -11.76 2.19 1.21
N LEU A 75 -12.12 2.24 2.49
CA LEU A 75 -12.08 1.08 3.35
C LEU A 75 -13.23 0.11 3.03
N LYS A 76 -12.90 -1.16 2.98
CA LYS A 76 -13.81 -2.30 2.87
C LYS A 76 -13.65 -3.17 4.11
N PHE A 77 -14.59 -3.04 5.02
CA PHE A 77 -14.54 -3.76 6.29
C PHE A 77 -15.09 -5.19 6.16
N LYS A 78 -14.40 -6.12 6.77
CA LYS A 78 -14.91 -7.46 7.04
C LYS A 78 -15.10 -7.65 8.54
N PRO A 79 -16.25 -8.19 8.98
CA PRO A 79 -16.40 -8.56 10.38
C PRO A 79 -15.31 -9.55 10.81
N VAL A 80 -14.66 -9.26 11.93
CA VAL A 80 -13.68 -10.15 12.54
C VAL A 80 -14.37 -10.94 13.63
N ILE A 81 -14.36 -12.27 13.52
CA ILE A 81 -14.85 -13.14 14.57
C ILE A 81 -13.70 -13.39 15.54
N VAL A 82 -13.84 -12.93 16.78
CA VAL A 82 -12.91 -13.22 17.86
C VAL A 82 -13.42 -14.48 18.58
N PRO A 83 -12.75 -15.63 18.45
CA PRO A 83 -13.16 -16.85 19.15
C PRO A 83 -12.97 -16.70 20.66
N ASN A 84 -13.91 -17.20 21.45
CA ASN A 84 -13.85 -17.18 22.92
C ASN A 84 -12.80 -18.14 23.51
N ASP A 85 -12.13 -18.93 22.68
CA ASP A 85 -11.19 -19.99 23.09
C ASP A 85 -9.70 -19.58 22.94
N GLY A 86 -9.40 -18.27 22.81
CA GLY A 86 -8.05 -17.75 22.70
C GLY A 86 -7.37 -17.93 21.34
N ARG A 87 -8.07 -18.49 20.34
CA ARG A 87 -7.57 -18.52 18.96
C ARG A 87 -7.48 -17.12 18.37
N LYS A 88 -6.58 -16.94 17.39
CA LYS A 88 -6.44 -15.67 16.70
C LYS A 88 -7.74 -15.25 16.00
N PRO A 89 -8.08 -13.96 15.98
CA PRO A 89 -9.22 -13.44 15.24
C PRO A 89 -9.16 -13.90 13.78
N LYS A 90 -10.30 -14.34 13.24
CA LYS A 90 -10.42 -14.81 11.87
C LYS A 90 -11.23 -13.81 11.06
N GLY A 91 -10.61 -13.22 10.05
CA GLY A 91 -11.24 -12.26 9.14
C GLY A 91 -10.48 -12.24 7.83
N ASP A 92 -10.52 -13.38 7.09
CA ASP A 92 -9.90 -13.48 5.77
C ASP A 92 -10.64 -12.59 4.76
N VAL A 93 -9.94 -11.72 4.09
CA VAL A 93 -10.49 -10.74 3.14
C VAL A 93 -10.31 -11.16 1.67
N ASP A 94 -9.63 -12.26 1.38
CA ASP A 94 -9.21 -12.65 0.02
C ASP A 94 -10.40 -12.80 -0.94
N ALA A 95 -11.45 -13.47 -0.50
CA ALA A 95 -12.67 -13.61 -1.30
C ALA A 95 -13.32 -12.25 -1.61
N ASP A 96 -13.31 -11.32 -0.64
CA ASP A 96 -13.89 -9.98 -0.81
C ASP A 96 -13.04 -9.12 -1.76
N VAL A 97 -11.71 -9.26 -1.71
CA VAL A 97 -10.78 -8.62 -2.65
C VAL A 97 -11.02 -9.15 -4.05
N ALA A 98 -10.99 -10.48 -4.25
CA ALA A 98 -11.19 -11.11 -5.55
C ALA A 98 -12.57 -10.79 -6.15
N PHE A 99 -13.62 -10.85 -5.33
CA PHE A 99 -14.97 -10.46 -5.74
C PHE A 99 -15.05 -8.99 -6.15
N SER A 100 -14.43 -8.08 -5.40
CA SER A 100 -14.44 -6.64 -5.70
C SER A 100 -13.70 -6.32 -6.99
N ILE A 101 -12.56 -6.99 -7.27
CA ILE A 101 -11.84 -6.88 -8.54
C ILE A 101 -12.80 -7.17 -9.71
N MET A 102 -13.57 -8.25 -9.61
CA MET A 102 -14.51 -8.65 -10.66
C MET A 102 -15.76 -7.78 -10.70
N ARG A 103 -16.30 -7.39 -9.54
CA ARG A 103 -17.45 -6.48 -9.43
C ARG A 103 -17.21 -5.16 -10.15
N TYR A 104 -16.03 -4.56 -9.96
CA TYR A 104 -15.68 -3.27 -10.56
C TYR A 104 -15.00 -3.39 -11.93
N TYR A 105 -14.91 -4.60 -12.51
CA TYR A 105 -14.18 -4.90 -13.74
C TYR A 105 -14.49 -3.97 -14.91
N LYS A 106 -15.74 -3.52 -15.04
CA LYS A 106 -16.19 -2.59 -16.09
C LYS A 106 -15.94 -1.12 -15.76
N GLU A 107 -15.60 -0.78 -14.51
CA GLU A 107 -15.43 0.60 -14.05
C GLU A 107 -14.00 1.12 -14.20
N TYR A 108 -13.00 0.25 -14.07
CA TYR A 108 -11.60 0.62 -14.18
C TYR A 108 -11.00 0.23 -15.55
N ASP A 109 -9.90 0.89 -15.91
CA ASP A 109 -9.07 0.48 -17.04
C ASP A 109 -8.23 -0.73 -16.65
N LYS A 110 -7.28 -0.59 -15.71
CA LYS A 110 -6.43 -1.67 -15.19
C LYS A 110 -6.45 -1.71 -13.68
N ALA A 111 -6.22 -2.91 -13.13
CA ALA A 111 -6.11 -3.13 -11.68
C ALA A 111 -4.65 -3.11 -11.23
N VAL A 112 -4.40 -2.51 -10.07
CA VAL A 112 -3.20 -2.73 -9.25
C VAL A 112 -3.62 -3.59 -8.07
N ILE A 113 -2.96 -4.74 -7.87
CA ILE A 113 -3.24 -5.66 -6.76
C ILE A 113 -2.07 -5.62 -5.79
N VAL A 114 -2.34 -5.44 -4.50
CA VAL A 114 -1.32 -5.35 -3.46
C VAL A 114 -1.47 -6.52 -2.50
N THR A 115 -0.67 -7.55 -2.70
CA THR A 115 -0.62 -8.78 -1.91
C THR A 115 0.63 -9.60 -2.24
N SER A 116 1.05 -10.48 -1.33
CA SER A 116 2.08 -11.52 -1.57
C SER A 116 1.45 -12.92 -1.73
N ASP A 117 0.12 -13.03 -1.54
CA ASP A 117 -0.59 -14.29 -1.45
C ASP A 117 -0.79 -14.96 -2.81
N GLY A 118 -0.52 -16.26 -2.84
CA GLY A 118 -0.68 -17.10 -4.04
C GLY A 118 -2.12 -17.34 -4.45
N ASP A 119 -3.07 -17.23 -3.55
CA ASP A 119 -4.49 -17.49 -3.82
C ASP A 119 -5.09 -16.49 -4.83
N PHE A 120 -4.38 -15.37 -5.03
CA PHE A 120 -4.72 -14.40 -6.09
C PHE A 120 -4.20 -14.76 -7.48
N ASP A 121 -3.44 -15.84 -7.67
CA ASP A 121 -2.83 -16.20 -8.94
C ASP A 121 -3.84 -16.30 -10.10
N THR A 122 -4.99 -16.89 -9.82
CA THR A 122 -6.05 -17.12 -10.81
C THR A 122 -6.66 -15.80 -11.31
N VAL A 123 -6.97 -14.88 -10.41
CA VAL A 123 -7.51 -13.55 -10.79
C VAL A 123 -6.44 -12.72 -11.50
N VAL A 124 -5.18 -12.80 -11.06
CA VAL A 124 -4.06 -12.11 -11.70
C VAL A 124 -3.81 -12.63 -13.13
N LYS A 125 -3.80 -13.95 -13.33
CA LYS A 125 -3.72 -14.58 -14.68
C LYS A 125 -4.84 -14.10 -15.58
N TYR A 126 -6.08 -14.09 -15.08
CA TYR A 126 -7.23 -13.62 -15.84
C TYR A 126 -7.09 -12.16 -16.27
N LEU A 127 -6.76 -11.26 -15.33
CA LEU A 127 -6.56 -9.84 -15.62
C LEU A 127 -5.40 -9.61 -16.60
N ASN A 128 -4.30 -10.35 -16.44
CA ASN A 128 -3.15 -10.26 -17.34
C ASN A 128 -3.53 -10.68 -18.78
N LYS A 129 -4.25 -11.81 -18.93
CA LYS A 129 -4.75 -12.29 -20.21
C LYS A 129 -5.70 -11.28 -20.90
N LYS A 130 -6.43 -10.49 -20.12
CA LYS A 130 -7.40 -9.49 -20.61
C LYS A 130 -6.81 -8.08 -20.76
N ASP A 131 -5.50 -7.92 -20.58
CA ASP A 131 -4.79 -6.62 -20.50
C ASP A 131 -5.42 -5.66 -19.47
N LYS A 132 -5.95 -6.20 -18.38
CA LYS A 132 -6.58 -5.48 -17.28
C LYS A 132 -5.73 -5.42 -16.02
N LEU A 133 -4.48 -5.88 -16.06
CA LEU A 133 -3.52 -5.80 -14.96
C LEU A 133 -2.52 -4.68 -15.22
N ALA A 134 -2.40 -3.72 -14.28
CA ALA A 134 -1.37 -2.69 -14.30
C ALA A 134 -0.11 -3.17 -13.56
N ALA A 135 -0.28 -3.71 -12.35
CA ALA A 135 0.80 -4.24 -11.54
C ALA A 135 0.28 -5.17 -10.44
N VAL A 136 1.14 -6.06 -9.96
CA VAL A 136 1.04 -6.70 -8.65
C VAL A 136 2.18 -6.16 -7.79
N ILE A 137 1.86 -5.60 -6.61
CA ILE A 137 2.85 -5.08 -5.66
C ILE A 137 2.88 -6.03 -4.47
N SER A 138 3.96 -6.80 -4.35
CA SER A 138 4.17 -7.65 -3.18
C SER A 138 4.82 -6.84 -2.06
N PRO A 139 4.23 -6.86 -0.85
CA PRO A 139 4.80 -6.18 0.32
C PRO A 139 6.13 -6.75 0.80
N ASN A 140 6.42 -8.02 0.50
CA ASN A 140 7.64 -8.69 0.92
C ASN A 140 8.12 -9.64 -0.19
N ARG A 141 9.31 -9.39 -0.72
CA ARG A 141 9.90 -10.17 -1.82
C ARG A 141 10.16 -11.63 -1.42
N ALA A 142 10.68 -11.85 -0.22
CA ALA A 142 11.04 -13.18 0.27
C ALA A 142 9.80 -14.06 0.49
N LYS A 143 8.67 -13.46 0.88
CA LYS A 143 7.41 -14.16 1.16
C LYS A 143 6.43 -14.16 -0.02
N CYS A 144 6.79 -13.53 -1.14
CA CYS A 144 5.94 -13.50 -2.33
C CYS A 144 5.80 -14.89 -2.94
N SER A 145 4.57 -15.35 -3.12
CA SER A 145 4.25 -16.65 -3.71
C SER A 145 4.85 -16.81 -5.11
N ALA A 146 5.40 -17.99 -5.37
CA ALA A 146 5.90 -18.34 -6.71
C ALA A 146 4.77 -18.33 -7.77
N LEU A 147 3.56 -18.77 -7.40
CA LEU A 147 2.40 -18.77 -8.29
C LEU A 147 2.03 -17.33 -8.70
N LEU A 148 2.07 -16.41 -7.75
CA LEU A 148 1.78 -15.00 -8.01
C LEU A 148 2.83 -14.35 -8.93
N LYS A 149 4.12 -14.67 -8.75
CA LYS A 149 5.21 -14.21 -9.64
C LYS A 149 5.01 -14.68 -11.08
N ILE A 150 4.67 -15.96 -11.25
CA ILE A 150 4.39 -16.56 -12.58
C ILE A 150 3.16 -15.89 -13.21
N ALA A 151 2.12 -15.61 -12.44
CA ALA A 151 0.89 -15.01 -12.94
C ALA A 151 1.07 -13.54 -13.36
N ALA A 152 1.82 -12.77 -12.58
CA ALA A 152 2.05 -11.34 -12.82
C ALA A 152 3.10 -11.06 -13.90
N LYS A 153 4.06 -11.96 -14.10
CA LYS A 153 5.17 -11.83 -15.07
C LYS A 153 5.96 -10.53 -14.85
N ASP A 154 6.14 -9.75 -15.89
CA ASP A 154 6.82 -8.44 -15.94
C ASP A 154 6.10 -7.33 -15.14
N LYS A 155 4.86 -7.57 -14.72
CA LYS A 155 4.06 -6.62 -13.92
C LYS A 155 4.24 -6.80 -12.41
N MET A 156 5.14 -7.69 -11.96
CA MET A 156 5.48 -7.85 -10.56
C MET A 156 6.36 -6.70 -10.08
N GLN A 157 6.01 -6.13 -8.92
CA GLN A 157 6.77 -5.12 -8.21
C GLN A 157 6.92 -5.51 -6.75
N TYR A 158 7.94 -5.00 -6.08
CA TYR A 158 8.17 -5.26 -4.65
C TYR A 158 8.25 -3.94 -3.88
N LEU A 159 7.67 -3.93 -2.69
CA LEU A 159 7.61 -2.72 -1.87
C LEU A 159 9.01 -2.26 -1.43
N GLU A 160 9.95 -3.20 -1.25
CA GLU A 160 11.34 -2.89 -0.93
C GLU A 160 12.02 -2.03 -2.01
N ASP A 161 11.70 -2.24 -3.29
CA ASP A 161 12.24 -1.42 -4.40
C ASP A 161 11.69 0.02 -4.39
N LEU A 162 10.66 0.26 -3.59
CA LEU A 162 9.96 1.53 -3.47
C LEU A 162 10.29 2.27 -2.16
N TYR A 163 11.20 1.74 -1.34
CA TYR A 163 11.47 2.21 0.02
C TYR A 163 11.55 3.75 0.12
N GLY A 164 12.40 4.39 -0.64
CA GLY A 164 12.56 5.85 -0.61
C GLY A 164 11.31 6.66 -1.01
N LYS A 165 10.35 6.01 -1.69
CA LYS A 165 9.09 6.64 -2.15
C LYS A 165 7.95 6.47 -1.17
N VAL A 166 7.91 5.36 -0.42
CA VAL A 166 6.75 4.94 0.36
C VAL A 166 7.02 4.79 1.86
N SER A 167 8.28 4.87 2.32
CA SER A 167 8.62 4.83 3.74
C SER A 167 8.43 6.19 4.42
N LYS A 168 8.19 6.17 5.72
CA LYS A 168 8.29 7.38 6.55
C LYS A 168 9.71 7.94 6.44
N ARG A 169 9.84 9.24 6.26
CA ARG A 169 11.16 9.90 6.39
C ARG A 169 11.58 9.78 7.84
N LYS A 170 12.76 9.19 8.13
CA LYS A 170 13.38 9.37 9.44
C LYS A 170 13.53 10.89 9.63
N ALA A 171 12.96 11.43 10.72
CA ALA A 171 13.30 12.78 11.14
C ALA A 171 14.83 12.84 11.19
N MET A 172 15.45 13.75 10.46
CA MET A 172 16.87 14.03 10.64
C MET A 172 17.03 14.38 12.12
N GLN A 173 17.71 13.51 12.87
CA GLN A 173 18.22 13.87 14.18
C GLN A 173 19.13 15.07 13.90
N GLY A 174 18.75 16.23 14.46
CA GLY A 174 19.50 17.46 14.30
C GLY A 174 20.96 17.18 14.59
N GLU A 175 21.81 17.51 13.64
CA GLU A 175 23.22 17.67 13.90
C GLU A 175 23.34 18.62 15.09
N ASN A 176 23.80 18.09 16.22
CA ASN A 176 24.26 18.91 17.32
C ASN A 176 25.36 19.79 16.76
N GLU A 177 25.03 21.03 16.50
CA GLU A 177 25.99 22.11 16.28
C GLU A 177 26.88 22.14 17.52
N LYS A 178 28.08 21.56 17.40
CA LYS A 178 29.13 21.74 18.35
C LYS A 178 29.40 23.25 18.40
N ALA A 179 29.04 23.88 19.51
CA ALA A 179 29.50 25.22 19.82
C ALA A 179 31.02 25.26 19.74
N PRO A 180 31.61 26.30 19.13
CA PRO A 180 33.06 26.45 19.07
C PRO A 180 33.63 26.58 20.50
N PRO A 181 34.82 26.05 20.78
CA PRO A 181 35.45 26.17 22.09
C PRO A 181 35.71 27.65 22.41
N GLY A 182 35.16 28.09 23.52
CA GLY A 182 35.40 29.42 24.07
C GLY A 182 36.89 29.64 24.33
N ASP A 183 37.39 30.74 23.81
CA ASP A 183 38.72 31.27 23.99
C ASP A 183 38.93 31.66 25.45
N GLU A 184 39.77 30.90 26.15
CA GLU A 184 40.27 31.26 27.49
C GLU A 184 41.38 32.28 27.31
N THR A 185 41.05 33.56 27.33
CA THR A 185 42.06 34.59 27.52
C THR A 185 42.15 35.03 28.97
N GLN A 186 43.31 34.81 29.50
CA GLN A 186 43.85 35.22 30.77
C GLN A 186 43.55 36.67 31.14
N GLY A 187 43.31 36.91 32.38
CA GLY A 187 43.29 38.25 32.99
C GLY A 187 43.64 38.16 34.48
N SER A 188 44.92 38.20 34.76
CA SER A 188 45.50 38.38 36.09
C SER A 188 45.23 39.80 36.62
N ALA A 189 45.05 39.99 37.92
CA ALA A 189 45.75 40.86 38.81
C ALA A 189 44.91 41.68 39.81
N PHE A 190 45.34 41.61 41.06
CA PHE A 190 45.27 42.58 42.19
C PHE A 190 43.89 42.79 42.84
N SER A 191 43.65 42.44 44.09
CA SER A 191 44.16 42.86 45.43
C SER A 191 43.58 41.94 46.49
#